data_38fefd1447fca79bc4ab6dfd7dd02436
#
_entry.id   38fefd1447fca79bc4ab6dfd7dd02436
#
_cell.length_a   1.000
_cell.length_b   1.000
_cell.length_c   1.000
_cell.angle_alpha   90.00
_cell.angle_beta   90.00
_cell.angle_gamma   90.00
#
_symmetry.space_group_name_H-M   'P 1'
#
loop_
_entity.id
_entity.type
_entity.pdbx_description
1 polymer ?
#
loop_
_entity_poly.entity_id
_entity_poly.type
_entity_poly.pdbx_seq_one_letter_code
_entity_poly.pdbx_strand_id
1 'polypeptide(L)' 'MNYEKLYHIAFNAETDAIRFIDTGDYAAARETLVKAQQKTEEIYISTAEDGAE' A
#
# COMPACT_ATOMS: atom_id res chain seq x y z
N MET A 1 -13.93 -7.59 6.10
CA MET A 1 -12.66 -6.98 5.61
C MET A 1 -12.70 -6.89 4.11
N ASN A 2 -12.33 -5.75 3.56
CA ASN A 2 -12.34 -5.57 2.11
C ASN A 2 -10.94 -5.84 1.55
N TYR A 3 -10.67 -7.11 1.28
CA TYR A 3 -9.37 -7.51 0.75
C TYR A 3 -9.14 -6.97 -0.65
N GLU A 4 -10.20 -6.79 -1.42
CA GLU A 4 -10.06 -6.23 -2.76
C GLU A 4 -9.48 -4.83 -2.71
N LYS A 5 -9.95 -4.00 -1.78
CA LYS A 5 -9.43 -2.66 -1.62
C LYS A 5 -7.96 -2.69 -1.21
N LEU A 6 -7.62 -3.57 -0.27
CA LEU A 6 -6.23 -3.71 0.16
C LEU A 6 -5.33 -4.16 -0.99
N TYR A 7 -5.83 -5.10 -1.78
CA TYR A 7 -5.09 -5.59 -2.94
C TYR A 7 -4.82 -4.45 -3.92
N HIS A 8 -5.83 -3.64 -4.24
CA HIS A 8 -5.66 -2.56 -5.19
C HIS A 8 -4.67 -1.51 -4.71
N ILE A 9 -4.73 -1.17 -3.42
CA ILE A 9 -3.78 -0.21 -2.86
C ILE A 9 -2.35 -0.73 -3.00
N ALA A 10 -2.13 -1.97 -2.62
CA ALA A 10 -0.80 -2.56 -2.67
C ALA A 10 -0.32 -2.71 -4.11
N PHE A 11 -1.18 -3.20 -4.99
CA PHE A 11 -0.80 -3.43 -6.37
C PHE A 11 -0.46 -2.12 -7.09
N ASN A 12 -1.28 -1.09 -6.86
CA ASN A 12 -1.02 0.21 -7.48
C ASN A 12 0.29 0.80 -6.98
N ALA A 13 0.58 0.64 -5.70
CA ALA A 13 1.83 1.14 -5.14
C ALA A 13 3.02 0.41 -5.75
N GLU A 14 2.89 -0.89 -5.94
CA GLU A 14 3.96 -1.68 -6.57
C GLU A 14 4.21 -1.21 -7.99
N THR A 15 3.13 -0.97 -8.75
CA THR A 15 3.26 -0.48 -10.12
C THR A 15 3.96 0.86 -10.15
N ASP A 16 3.56 1.78 -9.27
CA ASP A 16 4.18 3.09 -9.22
C ASP A 16 5.64 2.99 -8.81
N ALA A 17 5.95 2.13 -7.84
CA ALA A 17 7.33 1.95 -7.39
C ALA A 17 8.21 1.45 -8.52
N ILE A 18 7.72 0.49 -9.30
CA ILE A 18 8.47 -0.03 -10.43
C ILE A 18 8.77 1.09 -11.43
N ARG A 19 7.78 1.93 -11.70
CA ARG A 19 7.97 3.05 -12.60
C ARG A 19 9.05 4.01 -12.10
N PHE A 20 9.03 4.31 -10.80
CA PHE A 20 10.05 5.18 -10.22
C PHE A 20 11.44 4.55 -10.30
N ILE A 21 11.52 3.24 -10.07
CA ILE A 21 12.80 2.54 -10.17
C ILE A 21 13.33 2.63 -11.59
N ASP A 22 12.45 2.46 -12.58
CA ASP A 22 12.86 2.50 -13.99
C ASP A 22 13.40 3.86 -14.38
N THR A 23 12.94 4.92 -13.73
CA THR A 23 13.44 6.27 -13.99
C THR A 23 14.60 6.65 -13.07
N GLY A 24 15.00 5.76 -12.18
CA GLY A 24 16.11 6.02 -11.26
C GLY A 24 15.73 6.80 -10.02
N ASP A 25 14.44 6.99 -9.77
CA ASP A 25 13.97 7.74 -8.60
C ASP A 25 13.70 6.77 -7.45
N TYR A 26 14.78 6.28 -6.85
CA TYR A 26 14.66 5.26 -5.82
C TYR A 26 14.02 5.79 -4.55
N ALA A 27 14.23 7.05 -4.23
CA ALA A 27 13.63 7.65 -3.04
C ALA A 27 12.11 7.67 -3.16
N ALA A 28 11.60 8.05 -4.34
CA ALA A 28 10.16 8.06 -4.58
C ALA A 28 9.58 6.65 -4.54
N ALA A 29 10.31 5.68 -5.08
CA ALA A 29 9.86 4.29 -5.07
C ALA A 29 9.71 3.80 -3.63
N ARG A 30 10.71 4.05 -2.81
CA ARG A 30 10.68 3.62 -1.42
C ARG A 30 9.54 4.29 -0.67
N GLU A 31 9.39 5.60 -0.85
CA GLU A 31 8.32 6.32 -0.16
C GLU A 31 6.95 5.81 -0.56
N THR A 32 6.76 5.52 -1.85
CA THR A 32 5.50 4.98 -2.35
C THR A 32 5.15 3.68 -1.63
N LEU A 33 6.11 2.79 -1.50
CA LEU A 33 5.88 1.50 -0.85
C LEU A 33 5.63 1.67 0.64
N VAL A 34 6.40 2.52 1.30
CA VAL A 34 6.23 2.76 2.74
C VAL A 34 4.85 3.32 3.03
N LYS A 35 4.42 4.30 2.25
CA LYS A 35 3.09 4.89 2.45
C LYS A 35 1.99 3.89 2.20
N ALA A 36 2.16 3.03 1.20
CA ALA A 36 1.16 2.01 0.92
C ALA A 36 1.05 1.01 2.07
N GLN A 37 2.18 0.62 2.64
CA GLN A 37 2.18 -0.28 3.78
C GLN A 37 1.49 0.35 4.97
N GLN A 38 1.76 1.61 5.24
CA GLN A 38 1.13 2.30 6.35
C GLN A 38 -0.38 2.38 6.15
N LYS A 39 -0.81 2.66 4.94
CA LYS A 39 -2.23 2.79 4.66
C LYS A 39 -2.96 1.45 4.76
N THR A 40 -2.38 0.40 4.20
CA THR A 40 -3.02 -0.91 4.25
C THR A 40 -3.05 -1.45 5.67
N GLU A 41 -1.98 -1.22 6.43
CA GLU A 41 -1.94 -1.61 7.82
C GLU A 41 -3.02 -0.90 8.62
N GLU A 42 -3.16 0.40 8.40
CA GLU A 42 -4.16 1.21 9.08
C GLU A 42 -5.57 0.72 8.79
N ILE A 43 -5.84 0.40 7.54
CA ILE A 43 -7.15 -0.12 7.15
C ILE A 43 -7.39 -1.47 7.81
N TYR A 44 -6.38 -2.33 7.81
CA TYR A 44 -6.50 -3.66 8.37
C TYR A 44 -6.78 -3.59 9.88
N ILE A 45 -6.00 -2.78 10.59
CA ILE A 45 -6.15 -2.64 12.04
C ILE A 45 -7.50 -2.04 12.38
N SER A 46 -7.91 -1.01 11.66
CA SER A 46 -9.17 -0.33 11.90
C SER A 46 -10.35 -1.29 11.73
N THR A 47 -10.30 -2.11 10.68
CA THR A 47 -11.35 -3.09 10.45
C THR A 47 -11.40 -4.13 11.56
N ALA A 48 -10.24 -4.58 12.01
CA ALA A 48 -10.18 -5.56 13.08
C ALA A 48 -10.70 -4.99 14.39
N GLU A 49 -10.40 -3.71 14.65
CA GLU A 49 -10.88 -3.06 15.88
C GLU A 49 -12.38 -2.86 15.89
N ASP A 50 -12.97 -2.78 14.72
CA ASP A 50 -14.42 -2.63 14.63
C ASP A 50 -15.15 -3.93 14.94
N GLY A 51 -14.43 -4.96 15.31
CA GLY A 51 -15.04 -6.21 15.69
C GLY A 51 -15.59 -7.00 14.53
N ALA A 52 -15.07 -6.75 13.36
CA ALA A 52 -15.57 -7.41 12.16
C ALA A 52 -15.19 -8.88 12.10
N GLU A 53 -14.24 -9.28 12.88
CA GLU A 53 -13.71 -10.64 12.85
C GLU A 53 -13.98 -11.38 14.11
#